data_6664ebf3db544f519605ed1757d60494
#
_entry.id   6664ebf3db544f519605ed1757d60494
#
_cell.length_a   1.000
_cell.length_b   1.000
_cell.length_c   1.000
_cell.angle_alpha   90.00
_cell.angle_beta   90.00
_cell.angle_gamma   90.00
#
_symmetry.space_group_name_H-M   'P 1'
#
loop_
_entity.id
_entity.type
_entity.pdbx_description
1 polymer ?
#
loop_
_entity_poly.entity_id
_entity_poly.type
_entity_poly.pdbx_seq_one_letter_code
_entity_poly.pdbx_strand_id
1 'polypeptide(L)'
;MERSAAALADGAGVSACTAPAAGVAEKVAFLSRPDAYPHRADEVVVRETHMSWVFLAGPRVYKLKKPVRFPYLDFSTLARREAACRAELRLNRRLAGDVYVDVIPLTAMQHRLALAGSGAVVDWLVVMRRLDERCMLDHAIAAKCVDERASTGW
;
A
#
# COMPACT_ATOMS: atom_id res chain seq x y z
N MET A 1 29.56 57.58 -26.45
CA MET A 1 29.73 57.49 -24.98
C MET A 1 28.40 57.05 -24.45
N GLU A 2 28.37 55.87 -24.00
CA GLU A 2 28.68 55.11 -22.89
C GLU A 2 27.74 53.95 -22.76
N ARG A 3 28.24 52.75 -22.87
CA ARG A 3 28.37 51.64 -21.94
C ARG A 3 27.05 50.98 -21.49
N SER A 4 26.74 50.03 -22.18
CA SER A 4 26.65 48.60 -21.85
C SER A 4 26.84 48.27 -20.35
N ALA A 5 25.84 47.66 -19.78
CA ALA A 5 25.97 46.75 -18.63
C ALA A 5 25.07 45.53 -18.84
N ALA A 6 25.74 44.42 -19.20
CA ALA A 6 25.13 43.11 -19.22
C ALA A 6 24.90 42.66 -17.80
N ALA A 7 23.71 42.27 -17.43
CA ALA A 7 23.39 41.51 -16.20
C ALA A 7 23.31 40.02 -16.56
N LEU A 8 24.22 39.25 -16.07
CA LEU A 8 24.24 37.79 -16.06
C LEU A 8 23.09 37.29 -15.16
N ALA A 9 22.13 36.65 -15.77
CA ALA A 9 21.18 35.85 -15.03
C ALA A 9 21.78 34.47 -14.80
N ASP A 10 22.25 34.24 -13.60
CA ASP A 10 22.63 32.95 -13.08
C ASP A 10 21.37 32.06 -13.01
N GLY A 11 21.24 31.16 -13.95
CA GLY A 11 20.28 30.08 -13.92
C GLY A 11 20.72 28.99 -12.95
N ALA A 12 20.34 29.14 -11.67
CA ALA A 12 20.44 28.04 -10.72
C ALA A 12 19.52 26.89 -11.16
N GLY A 13 20.09 25.97 -11.93
CA GLY A 13 19.48 24.70 -12.23
C GLY A 13 19.28 23.91 -10.93
N VAL A 14 18.07 23.92 -10.41
CA VAL A 14 17.64 22.94 -9.41
C VAL A 14 17.66 21.57 -10.05
N SER A 15 18.79 20.89 -9.89
CA SER A 15 18.92 19.48 -10.19
C SER A 15 17.85 18.76 -9.35
N ALA A 16 16.75 18.38 -9.98
CA ALA A 16 15.81 17.46 -9.39
C ALA A 16 16.55 16.15 -9.16
N CYS A 17 16.98 15.94 -7.93
CA CYS A 17 17.56 14.68 -7.48
C CYS A 17 16.45 13.64 -7.61
N THR A 18 16.39 12.96 -8.75
CA THR A 18 15.48 11.83 -8.97
C THR A 18 15.98 10.72 -8.06
N ALA A 19 15.36 10.62 -6.89
CA ALA A 19 15.61 9.49 -6.00
C ALA A 19 15.34 8.20 -6.80
N PRO A 20 16.25 7.23 -6.81
CA PRO A 20 16.03 5.98 -7.52
C PRO A 20 14.74 5.35 -6.96
N ALA A 21 13.84 5.00 -7.85
CA ALA A 21 12.58 4.37 -7.49
C ALA A 21 12.90 3.08 -6.75
N ALA A 22 12.51 2.99 -5.47
CA ALA A 22 12.72 1.79 -4.67
C ALA A 22 12.16 0.57 -5.42
N GLY A 23 12.99 -0.45 -5.59
CA GLY A 23 12.62 -1.68 -6.27
C GLY A 23 11.52 -2.44 -5.51
N VAL A 24 10.82 -3.32 -6.23
CA VAL A 24 9.76 -4.14 -5.61
C VAL A 24 10.31 -4.97 -4.43
N ALA A 25 11.48 -5.59 -4.61
CA ALA A 25 12.13 -6.39 -3.57
C ALA A 25 12.45 -5.57 -2.32
N GLU A 26 12.90 -4.33 -2.49
CA GLU A 26 13.21 -3.41 -1.38
C GLU A 26 11.94 -3.02 -0.61
N LYS A 27 10.84 -2.75 -1.31
CA LYS A 27 9.54 -2.46 -0.69
C LYS A 27 9.02 -3.64 0.12
N VAL A 28 9.10 -4.85 -0.43
CA VAL A 28 8.69 -6.08 0.23
C VAL A 28 9.57 -6.35 1.46
N ALA A 29 10.90 -6.21 1.32
CA ALA A 29 11.83 -6.37 2.45
C ALA A 29 11.54 -5.37 3.57
N PHE A 30 11.30 -4.10 3.26
CA PHE A 30 10.92 -3.07 4.24
C PHE A 30 9.63 -3.43 4.95
N LEU A 31 8.57 -3.77 4.19
CA LEU A 31 7.24 -4.07 4.74
C LEU A 31 7.19 -5.43 5.48
N SER A 32 8.18 -6.27 5.33
CA SER A 32 8.31 -7.53 6.09
C SER A 32 8.88 -7.31 7.50
N ARG A 33 9.35 -6.12 7.81
CA ARG A 33 9.98 -5.80 9.10
C ARG A 33 8.94 -5.31 10.11
N PRO A 34 8.95 -5.82 11.34
CA PRO A 34 8.04 -5.36 12.40
C PRO A 34 8.17 -3.89 12.74
N ASP A 35 9.38 -3.33 12.66
CA ASP A 35 9.68 -1.93 12.95
C ASP A 35 9.25 -0.95 11.85
N ALA A 36 8.79 -1.45 10.70
CA ALA A 36 8.24 -0.61 9.64
C ALA A 36 6.88 0.03 10.00
N TYR A 37 6.20 -0.50 11.01
CA TYR A 37 4.83 -0.12 11.36
C TYR A 37 4.75 0.76 12.60
N PRO A 38 3.89 1.81 12.61
CA PRO A 38 3.80 2.75 13.73
C PRO A 38 3.28 2.11 15.03
N HIS A 39 2.53 1.01 14.93
CA HIS A 39 1.96 0.30 16.07
C HIS A 39 2.85 -0.85 16.60
N ARG A 40 4.09 -0.97 16.11
CA ARG A 40 5.06 -2.02 16.48
C ARG A 40 4.44 -3.41 16.55
N ALA A 41 4.48 -4.10 15.42
CA ALA A 41 4.07 -5.51 15.37
C ALA A 41 5.17 -6.38 16.00
N ASP A 42 4.80 -7.45 16.69
CA ASP A 42 5.79 -8.44 17.19
C ASP A 42 6.38 -9.25 16.05
N GLU A 43 5.52 -9.56 15.08
CA GLU A 43 5.88 -10.26 13.85
C GLU A 43 5.07 -9.74 12.67
N VAL A 44 5.56 -10.00 11.45
CA VAL A 44 4.84 -9.75 10.21
C VAL A 44 4.72 -11.03 9.41
N VAL A 45 3.50 -11.47 9.17
CA VAL A 45 3.23 -12.59 8.26
C VAL A 45 2.99 -12.06 6.87
N VAL A 46 3.76 -12.52 5.90
CA VAL A 46 3.66 -12.10 4.50
C VAL A 46 2.93 -13.17 3.70
N ARG A 47 1.89 -12.78 2.98
CA ARG A 47 1.17 -13.63 2.04
C ARG A 47 1.26 -13.03 0.64
N GLU A 48 1.64 -13.83 -0.33
CA GLU A 48 1.73 -13.41 -1.72
C GLU A 48 0.57 -13.95 -2.52
N THR A 49 -0.01 -13.08 -3.34
CA THR A 49 -1.05 -13.43 -4.31
C THR A 49 -0.59 -13.08 -5.73
N HIS A 50 -1.34 -13.43 -6.76
CA HIS A 50 -1.03 -13.07 -8.14
C HIS A 50 -0.88 -11.55 -8.35
N MET A 51 -1.65 -10.74 -7.60
CA MET A 51 -1.77 -9.29 -7.82
C MET A 51 -1.26 -8.42 -6.68
N SER A 52 -0.91 -9.02 -5.53
CA SER A 52 -0.55 -8.24 -4.33
C SER A 52 0.34 -9.03 -3.38
N TRP A 53 1.06 -8.30 -2.54
CA TRP A 53 1.59 -8.80 -1.27
C TRP A 53 0.71 -8.28 -0.14
N VAL A 54 0.46 -9.14 0.83
CA VAL A 54 -0.37 -8.85 2.00
C VAL A 54 0.48 -9.06 3.24
N PHE A 55 0.63 -8.03 4.04
CA PHE A 55 1.44 -8.02 5.26
C PHE A 55 0.51 -7.95 6.46
N LEU A 56 0.46 -9.01 7.27
CA LEU A 56 -0.30 -9.06 8.51
C LEU A 56 0.62 -8.60 9.63
N ALA A 57 0.44 -7.38 10.10
CA ALA A 57 1.27 -6.73 11.10
C ALA A 57 0.40 -6.38 12.32
N GLY A 58 0.45 -7.22 13.37
CA GLY A 58 -0.38 -7.06 14.56
C GLY A 58 -1.88 -6.95 14.24
N PRO A 59 -2.58 -5.88 14.67
CA PRO A 59 -4.03 -5.70 14.45
C PRO A 59 -4.37 -5.16 13.05
N ARG A 60 -3.38 -4.92 12.20
CA ARG A 60 -3.55 -4.32 10.87
C ARG A 60 -3.05 -5.25 9.78
N VAL A 61 -3.63 -5.05 8.60
CA VAL A 61 -3.20 -5.70 7.35
C VAL A 61 -2.89 -4.60 6.34
N TYR A 62 -1.76 -4.73 5.68
CA TYR A 62 -1.30 -3.81 4.64
C TYR A 62 -1.18 -4.55 3.32
N LYS A 63 -1.82 -4.06 2.29
CA LYS A 63 -1.84 -4.70 0.98
C LYS A 63 -1.14 -3.82 -0.04
N LEU A 64 -0.05 -4.33 -0.60
CA LEU A 64 0.73 -3.71 -1.66
C LEU A 64 0.39 -4.36 -3.00
N LYS A 65 -0.05 -3.57 -3.98
CA LYS A 65 -0.33 -4.09 -5.32
C LYS A 65 0.96 -4.34 -6.10
N LYS A 66 1.02 -5.47 -6.82
CA LYS A 66 2.14 -5.78 -7.73
C LYS A 66 2.07 -4.89 -8.97
N PRO A 67 3.21 -4.46 -9.54
CA PRO A 67 3.25 -3.71 -10.79
C PRO A 67 3.05 -4.63 -12.01
N VAL A 68 1.92 -5.33 -12.05
CA VAL A 68 1.59 -6.29 -13.09
C VAL A 68 0.61 -5.69 -14.12
N ARG A 69 0.64 -6.24 -15.32
CA ARG A 69 -0.29 -5.90 -16.39
C ARG A 69 -0.87 -7.17 -17.00
N PHE A 70 -2.18 -7.29 -16.94
CA PHE A 70 -2.97 -8.33 -17.57
C PHE A 70 -3.97 -7.70 -18.54
N PRO A 71 -4.60 -8.43 -19.48
CA PRO A 71 -5.58 -7.88 -20.41
C PRO A 71 -6.76 -7.15 -19.74
N TYR A 72 -7.11 -7.56 -18.53
CA TYR A 72 -8.23 -7.03 -17.74
C TYR A 72 -7.80 -6.16 -16.53
N LEU A 73 -6.49 -5.99 -16.30
CA LEU A 73 -5.97 -5.31 -15.11
C LEU A 73 -4.60 -4.70 -15.42
N ASP A 74 -4.43 -3.43 -15.05
CA ASP A 74 -3.14 -2.75 -15.23
C ASP A 74 -2.74 -1.98 -13.97
N PHE A 75 -1.73 -2.50 -13.27
CA PHE A 75 -1.08 -1.88 -12.11
C PHE A 75 0.36 -1.44 -12.41
N SER A 76 0.73 -1.32 -13.68
CA SER A 76 2.10 -1.06 -14.10
C SER A 76 2.67 0.29 -13.63
N THR A 77 1.81 1.32 -13.51
CA THR A 77 2.24 2.65 -13.07
C THR A 77 1.82 2.95 -11.63
N LEU A 78 2.56 3.85 -10.98
CA LEU A 78 2.25 4.32 -9.64
C LEU A 78 0.83 4.91 -9.55
N ALA A 79 0.45 5.76 -10.50
CA ALA A 79 -0.87 6.38 -10.55
C ALA A 79 -2.01 5.35 -10.69
N ARG A 80 -1.80 4.28 -11.47
CA ARG A 80 -2.78 3.20 -11.61
C ARG A 80 -2.92 2.40 -10.34
N ARG A 81 -1.82 2.14 -9.61
CA ARG A 81 -1.88 1.47 -8.31
C ARG A 81 -2.57 2.33 -7.27
N GLU A 82 -2.34 3.65 -7.25
CA GLU A 82 -3.08 4.57 -6.39
C GLU A 82 -4.59 4.52 -6.67
N ALA A 83 -4.98 4.70 -7.92
CA ALA A 83 -6.37 4.67 -8.33
C ALA A 83 -7.06 3.35 -7.94
N ALA A 84 -6.37 2.23 -8.14
CA ALA A 84 -6.86 0.90 -7.77
C ALA A 84 -7.00 0.73 -6.24
N CYS A 85 -6.05 1.22 -5.44
CA CYS A 85 -6.14 1.20 -3.97
C CYS A 85 -7.32 2.03 -3.47
N ARG A 86 -7.51 3.24 -4.00
CA ARG A 86 -8.63 4.12 -3.64
C ARG A 86 -9.98 3.55 -4.08
N ALA A 87 -10.05 2.94 -5.27
CA ALA A 87 -11.25 2.25 -5.74
C ALA A 87 -11.59 1.05 -4.84
N GLU A 88 -10.61 0.23 -4.47
CA GLU A 88 -10.78 -0.89 -3.54
C GLU A 88 -11.32 -0.42 -2.20
N LEU A 89 -10.73 0.61 -1.61
CA LEU A 89 -11.20 1.21 -0.35
C LEU A 89 -12.66 1.66 -0.46
N ARG A 90 -12.99 2.45 -1.50
CA ARG A 90 -14.33 3.01 -1.70
C ARG A 90 -15.40 1.93 -1.87
N LEU A 91 -15.10 0.91 -2.69
CA LEU A 91 -16.06 -0.16 -2.99
C LEU A 91 -16.27 -1.05 -1.78
N ASN A 92 -15.22 -1.48 -1.13
CA ASN A 92 -15.32 -2.44 -0.03
C ASN A 92 -15.80 -1.81 1.29
N ARG A 93 -15.60 -0.51 1.51
CA ARG A 93 -16.23 0.21 2.64
C ARG A 93 -17.75 0.15 2.62
N ARG A 94 -18.36 -0.04 1.45
CA ARG A 94 -19.81 -0.19 1.35
C ARG A 94 -20.33 -1.51 1.93
N LEU A 95 -19.47 -2.55 1.94
CA LEU A 95 -19.82 -3.90 2.38
C LEU A 95 -19.21 -4.21 3.76
N ALA A 96 -18.02 -3.69 4.05
CA ALA A 96 -17.25 -3.97 5.24
C ALA A 96 -16.54 -2.68 5.73
N GLY A 97 -17.32 -1.67 6.11
CA GLY A 97 -16.87 -0.31 6.39
C GLY A 97 -15.82 -0.19 7.47
N ASP A 98 -15.89 -1.02 8.49
CA ASP A 98 -14.96 -1.06 9.61
C ASP A 98 -13.71 -1.91 9.36
N VAL A 99 -13.68 -2.70 8.27
CA VAL A 99 -12.53 -3.50 7.87
C VAL A 99 -11.54 -2.66 7.05
N TYR A 100 -12.02 -1.90 6.07
CA TYR A 100 -11.19 -1.08 5.19
C TYR A 100 -10.93 0.29 5.80
N VAL A 101 -9.72 0.50 6.31
CA VAL A 101 -9.38 1.67 7.13
C VAL A 101 -8.95 2.85 6.29
N ASP A 102 -7.93 2.69 5.42
CA ASP A 102 -7.35 3.80 4.66
C ASP A 102 -6.52 3.33 3.46
N VAL A 103 -6.08 4.29 2.64
CA VAL A 103 -5.03 4.14 1.64
C VAL A 103 -3.90 5.10 1.98
N ILE A 104 -2.73 4.55 2.27
CA ILE A 104 -1.56 5.35 2.66
C ILE A 104 -0.42 5.23 1.64
N PRO A 105 0.39 6.29 1.46
CA PRO A 105 1.56 6.23 0.62
C PRO A 105 2.71 5.46 1.30
N LEU A 106 3.46 4.70 0.52
CA LEU A 106 4.81 4.30 0.83
C LEU A 106 5.74 5.36 0.23
N THR A 107 6.57 5.96 1.05
CA THR A 107 7.45 7.06 0.65
C THR A 107 8.91 6.67 0.76
N ALA A 108 9.76 7.32 -0.03
CA ALA A 108 11.20 7.19 0.02
C ALA A 108 11.87 8.55 0.19
N MET A 109 12.81 8.64 1.12
CA MET A 109 13.66 9.79 1.33
C MET A 109 15.08 9.32 1.67
N GLN A 110 16.09 9.80 0.93
CA GLN A 110 17.50 9.43 1.14
C GLN A 110 17.70 7.91 1.26
N HIS A 111 17.12 7.13 0.33
CA HIS A 111 17.15 5.65 0.32
C HIS A 111 16.47 4.96 1.52
N ARG A 112 15.69 5.69 2.30
CA ARG A 112 14.90 5.12 3.40
C ARG A 112 13.43 5.11 3.03
N LEU A 113 12.79 3.96 3.20
CA LEU A 113 11.34 3.81 3.06
C LEU A 113 10.64 4.17 4.37
N ALA A 114 9.45 4.74 4.25
CA ALA A 114 8.57 5.02 5.38
C ALA A 114 7.10 4.91 4.98
N LEU A 115 6.26 4.47 5.91
CA LEU A 115 4.80 4.53 5.76
C LEU A 115 4.32 5.95 6.04
N ALA A 116 3.57 6.54 5.12
CA ALA A 116 3.02 7.89 5.21
C ALA A 116 4.06 8.97 5.61
N GLY A 117 5.33 8.78 5.21
CA GLY A 117 6.40 9.73 5.46
C GLY A 117 6.35 10.94 4.52
N SER A 118 7.25 11.91 4.75
CA SER A 118 7.36 13.16 3.98
C SER A 118 8.17 13.04 2.69
N GLY A 119 8.70 11.85 2.35
CA GLY A 119 9.48 11.61 1.14
C GLY A 119 8.63 11.53 -0.13
N ALA A 120 9.30 11.28 -1.26
CA ALA A 120 8.61 11.02 -2.53
C ALA A 120 7.78 9.73 -2.45
N VAL A 121 6.56 9.76 -2.97
CA VAL A 121 5.70 8.56 -3.01
C VAL A 121 6.25 7.56 -4.01
N VAL A 122 6.52 6.34 -3.57
CA VAL A 122 7.05 5.24 -4.38
C VAL A 122 6.05 4.10 -4.56
N ASP A 123 5.03 4.01 -3.69
CA ASP A 123 3.88 3.10 -3.84
C ASP A 123 2.70 3.48 -2.93
N TRP A 124 1.62 2.69 -3.00
CA TRP A 124 0.40 2.87 -2.23
C TRP A 124 -0.03 1.55 -1.57
N LEU A 125 -0.53 1.66 -0.35
CA LEU A 125 -0.98 0.53 0.45
C LEU A 125 -2.44 0.70 0.86
N VAL A 126 -3.23 -0.36 0.72
CA VAL A 126 -4.54 -0.44 1.36
C VAL A 126 -4.33 -0.94 2.79
N VAL A 127 -4.83 -0.20 3.76
CA VAL A 127 -4.77 -0.54 5.18
C VAL A 127 -6.12 -1.09 5.62
N MET A 128 -6.10 -2.26 6.23
CA MET A 128 -7.29 -2.94 6.72
C MET A 128 -7.12 -3.34 8.20
N ARG A 129 -8.23 -3.51 8.89
CA ARG A 129 -8.26 -4.17 10.19
C ARG A 129 -8.04 -5.67 9.99
N ARG A 130 -7.16 -6.28 10.78
CA ARG A 130 -7.00 -7.73 10.77
C ARG A 130 -8.26 -8.39 11.36
N LEU A 131 -8.85 -9.29 10.60
CA LEU A 131 -9.95 -10.11 11.07
C LEU A 131 -9.38 -11.34 11.77
N ASP A 132 -10.09 -11.85 12.78
CA ASP A 132 -9.75 -13.11 13.42
C ASP A 132 -9.94 -14.24 12.38
N GLU A 133 -8.91 -15.03 12.16
CA GLU A 133 -8.96 -16.14 11.20
C GLU A 133 -10.04 -17.16 11.56
N ARG A 134 -10.40 -17.28 12.84
CA ARG A 134 -11.50 -18.13 13.33
C ARG A 134 -12.87 -17.65 12.87
N CYS A 135 -12.99 -16.37 12.50
CA CYS A 135 -14.22 -15.78 11.97
C CYS A 135 -14.31 -15.84 10.44
N MET A 136 -13.31 -16.42 9.78
CA MET A 136 -13.36 -16.62 8.34
C MET A 136 -14.29 -17.81 8.01
N LEU A 137 -15.05 -17.68 6.92
CA LEU A 137 -16.08 -18.64 6.52
C LEU A 137 -15.54 -20.06 6.34
N ASP A 138 -14.35 -20.21 5.79
CA ASP A 138 -13.66 -21.49 5.62
C ASP A 138 -13.35 -22.16 6.98
N HIS A 139 -12.90 -21.39 7.98
CA HIS A 139 -12.72 -21.88 9.35
C HIS A 139 -14.05 -22.22 10.02
N ALA A 140 -15.09 -21.37 9.81
CA ALA A 140 -16.42 -21.62 10.36
C ALA A 140 -17.04 -22.90 9.76
N ILE A 141 -16.85 -23.15 8.46
CA ILE A 141 -17.28 -24.38 7.79
C ILE A 141 -16.48 -25.60 8.31
N ALA A 142 -15.15 -25.50 8.41
CA ALA A 142 -14.30 -26.57 8.89
C ALA A 142 -14.60 -26.95 10.36
N ALA A 143 -14.94 -25.95 11.18
CA ALA A 143 -15.31 -26.14 12.59
C ALA A 143 -16.78 -26.55 12.79
N LYS A 144 -17.58 -26.73 11.71
CA LYS A 144 -19.04 -27.00 11.75
C LYS A 144 -19.82 -25.98 12.60
N CYS A 145 -19.33 -24.74 12.69
CA CYS A 145 -19.97 -23.65 13.44
C CYS A 145 -20.95 -22.83 12.59
N VAL A 146 -21.29 -23.28 11.38
CA VAL A 146 -22.33 -22.66 10.55
C VAL A 146 -23.64 -23.28 10.98
N ASP A 147 -24.41 -22.53 11.78
CA ASP A 147 -25.78 -22.92 12.17
C ASP A 147 -26.67 -22.86 10.92
N GLU A 148 -27.41 -23.94 10.63
CA GLU A 148 -28.32 -24.06 9.47
C GLU A 148 -29.43 -23.00 9.47
N ARG A 149 -29.60 -22.23 10.54
CA ARG A 149 -30.61 -21.17 10.67
C ARG A 149 -30.33 -19.92 9.84
N ALA A 150 -29.12 -19.75 9.30
CA ALA A 150 -28.81 -18.62 8.42
C ALA A 150 -29.26 -18.83 6.97
N SER A 151 -29.76 -20.02 6.61
CA SER A 151 -30.11 -20.40 5.24
C SER A 151 -31.58 -20.16 4.87
N THR A 152 -32.42 -19.66 5.77
CA THR A 152 -33.86 -19.47 5.52
C THR A 152 -34.28 -18.01 5.61
N GLY A 153 -33.66 -17.15 4.83
CA GLY A 153 -34.00 -15.75 4.77
C GLY A 153 -33.68 -15.11 3.43
N TRP A 154 -34.37 -15.57 2.38
CA TRP A 154 -34.49 -14.84 1.10
C TRP A 154 -35.97 -14.76 0.70
#